data_5bf4741e08a393ad0887e47e2c238804
#
_entry.id   5bf4741e08a393ad0887e47e2c238804
#
_cell.length_a   1.000
_cell.length_b   1.000
_cell.length_c   1.000
_cell.angle_alpha   90.00
_cell.angle_beta   90.00
_cell.angle_gamma   90.00
#
_symmetry.space_group_name_H-M   'P 1'
#
loop_
_entity.id
_entity.type
_entity.pdbx_description
1 polymer ?
#
loop_
_entity_poly.entity_id
_entity_poly.type
_entity_poly.pdbx_seq_one_letter_code
_entity_poly.pdbx_strand_id
1 'polypeptide(L)'
;VANLVASISALATVTALPVGSVIVVTRDDHRDFNLQVRGGAADKALYGLKESINDVSLLPPQCVDGFVLKVANSAQSDADDYYVKFKTEGGIPGQGSWEETVGPSIPINLNNGTMPHVLIRLANGNFDVRPLSEEFGDTNFWVGREVGDEKTNPAPTFVDKSIRDCFFYMNRLGFISEDTVVMSQAGDYFNFFQGSD
;
A
#
# COMPACT_ATOMS: atom_id res chain seq x y z
N VAL A 1 -31.25 4.63 -2.09
CA VAL A 1 -29.99 5.36 -1.90
C VAL A 1 -30.26 6.80 -1.49
N ALA A 2 -30.98 7.61 -2.29
CA ALA A 2 -31.17 9.05 -2.05
C ALA A 2 -31.74 9.39 -0.65
N ASN A 3 -32.78 8.69 -0.21
CA ASN A 3 -33.39 8.92 1.13
C ASN A 3 -32.42 8.58 2.28
N LEU A 4 -31.64 7.52 2.11
CA LEU A 4 -30.65 7.12 3.11
C LEU A 4 -29.50 8.15 3.19
N VAL A 5 -28.99 8.61 2.05
CA VAL A 5 -28.00 9.68 1.98
C VAL A 5 -28.50 10.94 2.68
N ALA A 6 -29.73 11.38 2.38
CA ALA A 6 -30.32 12.55 3.02
C ALA A 6 -30.43 12.39 4.55
N SER A 7 -30.84 11.21 5.01
CA SER A 7 -30.98 10.93 6.44
C SER A 7 -29.61 10.90 7.18
N ILE A 8 -28.57 10.35 6.54
CA ILE A 8 -27.24 10.33 7.10
C ILE A 8 -26.64 11.75 7.13
N SER A 9 -26.76 12.49 6.03
CA SER A 9 -26.24 13.86 5.94
C SER A 9 -26.98 14.87 6.85
N ALA A 10 -28.14 14.50 7.37
CA ALA A 10 -28.83 15.31 8.40
C ALA A 10 -28.19 15.19 9.79
N LEU A 11 -27.29 14.22 9.99
CA LEU A 11 -26.52 14.10 11.25
C LEU A 11 -25.44 15.18 11.27
N ALA A 12 -25.28 15.83 12.43
CA ALA A 12 -24.21 16.79 12.62
C ALA A 12 -22.84 16.08 12.49
N THR A 13 -21.92 16.71 11.81
CA THR A 13 -20.53 16.21 11.64
C THR A 13 -20.37 14.94 10.79
N VAL A 14 -21.34 14.60 9.98
CA VAL A 14 -21.28 13.43 9.09
C VAL A 14 -21.65 13.82 7.65
N THR A 15 -20.80 13.43 6.71
CA THR A 15 -21.04 13.60 5.28
C THR A 15 -21.28 12.24 4.63
N ALA A 16 -22.32 12.13 3.80
CA ALA A 16 -22.63 10.94 3.02
C ALA A 16 -22.53 11.25 1.52
N LEU A 17 -21.61 10.58 0.84
CA LEU A 17 -21.38 10.71 -0.60
C LEU A 17 -21.91 9.46 -1.32
N PRO A 18 -22.92 9.58 -2.20
CA PRO A 18 -23.36 8.46 -3.02
C PRO A 18 -22.36 8.24 -4.19
N VAL A 19 -21.87 7.02 -4.34
CA VAL A 19 -20.99 6.60 -5.43
C VAL A 19 -21.58 5.33 -6.05
N GLY A 20 -22.45 5.51 -7.03
CA GLY A 20 -23.20 4.42 -7.64
C GLY A 20 -24.07 3.66 -6.63
N SER A 21 -23.74 2.39 -6.39
CA SER A 21 -24.41 1.54 -5.40
C SER A 21 -23.87 1.66 -3.98
N VAL A 22 -22.79 2.41 -3.79
CA VAL A 22 -22.12 2.62 -2.50
C VAL A 22 -22.50 3.96 -1.92
N ILE A 23 -22.57 4.05 -0.60
CA ILE A 23 -22.63 5.31 0.15
C ILE A 23 -21.38 5.40 1.00
N VAL A 24 -20.52 6.34 0.68
CA VAL A 24 -19.33 6.63 1.48
C VAL A 24 -19.71 7.58 2.59
N VAL A 25 -19.44 7.18 3.83
CA VAL A 25 -19.75 7.95 5.03
C VAL A 25 -18.46 8.40 5.67
N THR A 26 -18.32 9.70 5.87
CA THR A 26 -17.16 10.31 6.51
C THR A 26 -17.59 11.20 7.66
N ARG A 27 -16.72 11.34 8.67
CA ARG A 27 -16.90 12.35 9.71
C ARG A 27 -16.03 13.57 9.41
N ASP A 28 -16.62 14.74 9.51
CA ASP A 28 -15.94 16.01 9.22
C ASP A 28 -14.87 16.36 10.28
N ASP A 29 -15.00 15.79 11.48
CA ASP A 29 -14.04 15.95 12.58
C ASP A 29 -12.92 14.90 12.58
N HIS A 30 -12.86 14.04 11.54
CA HIS A 30 -11.87 12.95 11.35
C HIS A 30 -11.78 11.96 12.52
N ARG A 31 -12.77 11.92 13.40
CA ARG A 31 -12.82 10.95 14.50
C ARG A 31 -13.37 9.63 14.02
N ASP A 32 -12.92 8.57 14.64
CA ASP A 32 -13.44 7.24 14.41
C ASP A 32 -14.91 7.10 14.85
N PHE A 33 -15.64 6.15 14.21
CA PHE A 33 -17.03 5.86 14.52
C PHE A 33 -17.38 4.40 14.29
N ASN A 34 -18.33 3.90 15.02
CA ASN A 34 -18.86 2.55 14.79
C ASN A 34 -19.89 2.56 13.69
N LEU A 35 -19.72 1.63 12.73
CA LEU A 35 -20.68 1.39 11.66
C LEU A 35 -21.43 0.08 11.94
N GLN A 36 -22.75 0.17 12.13
CA GLN A 36 -23.63 -0.98 12.20
C GLN A 36 -24.72 -0.86 11.14
N VAL A 37 -24.83 -1.87 10.31
CA VAL A 37 -25.87 -1.96 9.30
C VAL A 37 -26.86 -3.03 9.73
N ARG A 38 -28.13 -2.67 9.83
CA ARG A 38 -29.21 -3.60 10.10
C ARG A 38 -30.16 -3.57 8.91
N GLY A 39 -30.19 -4.66 8.15
CA GLY A 39 -31.16 -4.88 7.10
C GLY A 39 -32.51 -5.27 7.70
N GLY A 40 -33.61 -5.01 6.95
CA GLY A 40 -34.91 -5.62 7.24
C GLY A 40 -34.90 -7.11 6.86
N ALA A 41 -36.03 -7.70 6.53
CA ALA A 41 -36.20 -9.13 6.21
C ALA A 41 -35.28 -9.70 5.10
N ALA A 42 -34.46 -8.88 4.46
CA ALA A 42 -33.42 -9.25 3.49
C ALA A 42 -32.05 -8.69 3.92
N ASP A 43 -31.43 -9.30 4.92
CA ASP A 43 -30.13 -8.92 5.50
C ASP A 43 -28.94 -8.85 4.51
N LYS A 44 -29.16 -9.22 3.24
CA LYS A 44 -28.15 -9.18 2.17
C LYS A 44 -28.24 -7.94 1.28
N ALA A 45 -29.21 -7.06 1.48
CA ALA A 45 -29.43 -5.91 0.60
C ALA A 45 -28.50 -4.73 0.90
N LEU A 46 -27.94 -4.66 2.10
CA LEU A 46 -27.03 -3.60 2.52
C LEU A 46 -26.04 -4.15 3.54
N TYR A 47 -24.76 -3.95 3.34
CA TYR A 47 -23.71 -4.30 4.29
C TYR A 47 -22.76 -3.12 4.48
N GLY A 48 -22.09 -3.08 5.63
CA GLY A 48 -21.14 -2.03 5.97
C GLY A 48 -19.71 -2.52 5.84
N LEU A 49 -18.89 -1.71 5.16
CA LEU A 49 -17.44 -1.89 5.08
C LEU A 49 -16.75 -0.74 5.80
N LYS A 50 -15.81 -1.04 6.67
CA LYS A 50 -15.04 0.00 7.37
C LYS A 50 -13.56 -0.34 7.46
N GLU A 51 -13.19 -1.34 8.20
CA GLU A 51 -11.80 -1.68 8.51
C GLU A 51 -11.35 -2.96 7.80
N SER A 52 -12.22 -3.96 7.77
CA SER A 52 -11.88 -5.27 7.23
C SER A 52 -13.05 -5.94 6.54
N ILE A 53 -12.71 -6.90 5.71
CA ILE A 53 -13.62 -7.81 5.03
C ILE A 53 -13.01 -9.22 5.02
N ASN A 54 -13.84 -10.24 5.07
CA ASN A 54 -13.42 -11.64 5.05
C ASN A 54 -13.75 -12.37 3.73
N ASP A 55 -14.31 -11.66 2.78
CA ASP A 55 -14.68 -12.22 1.47
C ASP A 55 -14.48 -11.15 0.39
N VAL A 56 -13.47 -11.33 -0.46
CA VAL A 56 -13.14 -10.42 -1.55
C VAL A 56 -14.28 -10.25 -2.56
N SER A 57 -15.18 -11.24 -2.67
CA SER A 57 -16.34 -11.15 -3.56
C SER A 57 -17.34 -10.05 -3.15
N LEU A 58 -17.24 -9.58 -1.90
CA LEU A 58 -18.06 -8.49 -1.37
C LEU A 58 -17.42 -7.11 -1.59
N LEU A 59 -16.22 -7.05 -2.15
CA LEU A 59 -15.59 -5.76 -2.47
C LEU A 59 -16.39 -5.02 -3.54
N PRO A 60 -16.80 -3.77 -3.28
CA PRO A 60 -17.61 -3.02 -4.25
C PRO A 60 -16.78 -2.63 -5.47
N PRO A 61 -17.39 -2.66 -6.69
CA PRO A 61 -16.72 -2.21 -7.91
C PRO A 61 -16.65 -0.68 -8.03
N GLN A 62 -17.22 0.04 -7.09
CA GLN A 62 -17.28 1.51 -7.05
C GLN A 62 -16.96 1.99 -5.64
N CYS A 63 -16.07 2.97 -5.52
CA CYS A 63 -15.70 3.57 -4.23
C CYS A 63 -15.04 4.94 -4.46
N VAL A 64 -14.51 5.51 -3.38
CA VAL A 64 -13.59 6.66 -3.42
C VAL A 64 -12.16 6.18 -3.61
N ASP A 65 -11.37 6.98 -4.32
CA ASP A 65 -9.96 6.71 -4.52
C ASP A 65 -9.20 6.66 -3.19
N GLY A 66 -8.27 5.72 -3.06
CA GLY A 66 -7.44 5.59 -1.87
C GLY A 66 -8.11 4.92 -0.66
N PHE A 67 -9.35 4.44 -0.77
CA PHE A 67 -9.98 3.71 0.33
C PHE A 67 -9.26 2.37 0.57
N VAL A 68 -8.83 2.13 1.81
CA VAL A 68 -8.05 0.95 2.21
C VAL A 68 -8.89 0.04 3.09
N LEU A 69 -8.83 -1.26 2.81
CA LEU A 69 -9.45 -2.32 3.60
C LEU A 69 -8.45 -3.44 3.87
N LYS A 70 -8.57 -4.04 5.05
CA LYS A 70 -7.91 -5.30 5.38
C LYS A 70 -8.76 -6.46 4.88
N VAL A 71 -8.17 -7.36 4.12
CA VAL A 71 -8.77 -8.65 3.79
C VAL A 71 -8.30 -9.67 4.82
N ALA A 72 -9.22 -10.14 5.67
CA ALA A 72 -8.94 -11.09 6.73
C ALA A 72 -9.29 -12.49 6.24
N ASN A 73 -8.29 -13.28 5.85
CA ASN A 73 -8.50 -14.62 5.30
C ASN A 73 -8.79 -15.68 6.38
N SER A 74 -8.36 -15.45 7.60
CA SER A 74 -8.55 -16.39 8.70
C SER A 74 -8.99 -15.69 9.99
N ALA A 75 -9.98 -16.29 10.67
CA ALA A 75 -10.41 -15.82 11.99
C ALA A 75 -9.40 -16.18 13.12
N GLN A 76 -8.38 -17.00 12.82
CA GLN A 76 -7.49 -17.61 13.81
C GLN A 76 -6.03 -17.14 13.67
N SER A 77 -5.67 -16.54 12.56
CA SER A 77 -4.29 -16.08 12.27
C SER A 77 -4.32 -14.88 11.35
N ASP A 78 -3.54 -13.86 11.67
CA ASP A 78 -3.31 -12.70 10.79
C ASP A 78 -2.21 -12.99 9.74
N ALA A 79 -1.76 -14.24 9.61
CA ALA A 79 -0.61 -14.57 8.76
C ALA A 79 -0.92 -14.48 7.25
N ASP A 80 -2.19 -14.62 6.89
CA ASP A 80 -2.66 -14.56 5.50
C ASP A 80 -3.53 -13.31 5.24
N ASP A 81 -3.50 -12.34 6.15
CA ASP A 81 -4.24 -11.10 6.00
C ASP A 81 -3.42 -10.11 5.17
N TYR A 82 -4.07 -9.43 4.26
CA TYR A 82 -3.44 -8.40 3.43
C TYR A 82 -4.33 -7.17 3.30
N TYR A 83 -3.76 -6.10 2.80
CA TYR A 83 -4.50 -4.85 2.60
C TYR A 83 -4.71 -4.59 1.12
N VAL A 84 -5.89 -4.06 0.82
CA VAL A 84 -6.24 -3.61 -0.53
C VAL A 84 -6.66 -2.16 -0.51
N LYS A 85 -6.27 -1.43 -1.53
CA LYS A 85 -6.61 -0.04 -1.75
C LYS A 85 -7.42 0.09 -3.03
N PHE A 86 -8.51 0.84 -2.97
CA PHE A 86 -9.32 1.15 -4.14
C PHE A 86 -8.63 2.23 -4.98
N LYS A 87 -8.48 1.99 -6.26
CA LYS A 87 -7.90 2.91 -7.22
C LYS A 87 -8.91 3.22 -8.31
N THR A 88 -9.21 4.50 -8.46
CA THR A 88 -10.12 4.98 -9.51
C THR A 88 -9.34 5.57 -10.67
N GLU A 89 -9.94 5.63 -11.83
CA GLU A 89 -9.38 6.34 -12.97
C GLU A 89 -9.47 7.86 -12.73
N GLY A 90 -8.31 8.53 -12.70
CA GLY A 90 -8.21 9.97 -12.48
C GLY A 90 -8.52 10.46 -11.05
N GLY A 91 -8.59 9.58 -10.05
CA GLY A 91 -8.81 9.97 -8.65
C GLY A 91 -10.24 10.43 -8.33
N ILE A 92 -11.19 10.28 -9.26
CA ILE A 92 -12.58 10.71 -9.08
C ILE A 92 -13.40 9.53 -8.52
N PRO A 93 -14.23 9.74 -7.47
CA PRO A 93 -15.08 8.68 -6.94
C PRO A 93 -15.95 8.03 -8.03
N GLY A 94 -15.91 6.70 -8.12
CA GLY A 94 -16.58 5.98 -9.18
C GLY A 94 -16.13 4.53 -9.31
N GLN A 95 -16.09 4.05 -10.54
CA GLN A 95 -15.59 2.72 -10.86
C GLN A 95 -14.05 2.68 -10.72
N GLY A 96 -13.54 1.53 -10.34
CA GLY A 96 -12.10 1.33 -10.18
C GLY A 96 -11.75 -0.14 -9.93
N SER A 97 -10.53 -0.37 -9.50
CA SER A 97 -10.00 -1.68 -9.14
C SER A 97 -9.47 -1.68 -7.70
N TRP A 98 -9.46 -2.85 -7.08
CA TRP A 98 -8.77 -3.08 -5.83
C TRP A 98 -7.37 -3.61 -6.14
N GLU A 99 -6.38 -2.97 -5.58
CA GLU A 99 -4.97 -3.33 -5.71
C GLU A 99 -4.40 -3.61 -4.32
N GLU A 100 -3.51 -4.59 -4.20
CA GLU A 100 -2.79 -4.83 -2.95
C GLU A 100 -2.01 -3.58 -2.54
N THR A 101 -1.89 -3.36 -1.24
CA THR A 101 -1.18 -2.22 -0.68
C THR A 101 -0.62 -2.53 0.70
N VAL A 102 0.24 -1.66 1.19
CA VAL A 102 0.73 -1.72 2.56
C VAL A 102 -0.36 -1.24 3.53
N GLY A 103 -0.47 -1.90 4.67
CA GLY A 103 -1.41 -1.51 5.71
C GLY A 103 -1.10 -0.15 6.34
N PRO A 104 -2.09 0.49 6.95
CA PRO A 104 -1.88 1.75 7.68
C PRO A 104 -0.80 1.60 8.77
N SER A 105 0.06 2.61 8.90
CA SER A 105 1.13 2.70 9.90
C SER A 105 2.29 1.71 9.73
N ILE A 106 2.34 0.96 8.64
CA ILE A 106 3.49 0.10 8.32
C ILE A 106 4.56 0.95 7.61
N PRO A 107 5.84 0.85 8.01
CA PRO A 107 6.92 1.55 7.31
C PRO A 107 7.03 1.13 5.85
N ILE A 108 6.98 2.10 4.95
CA ILE A 108 7.05 1.88 3.51
C ILE A 108 8.47 2.09 3.00
N ASN A 109 9.08 3.23 3.35
CA ASN A 109 10.31 3.71 2.73
C ASN A 109 11.56 3.17 3.44
N LEU A 110 12.59 2.92 2.65
CA LEU A 110 13.95 2.72 3.13
C LEU A 110 14.61 4.08 3.39
N ASN A 111 15.46 4.15 4.41
CA ASN A 111 16.24 5.36 4.69
C ASN A 111 17.41 5.47 3.70
N ASN A 112 17.28 6.31 2.69
CA ASN A 112 18.29 6.51 1.65
C ASN A 112 19.69 6.84 2.21
N GLY A 113 19.76 7.51 3.36
CA GLY A 113 21.04 7.86 4.01
C GLY A 113 21.81 6.67 4.58
N THR A 114 21.13 5.54 4.86
CA THR A 114 21.73 4.29 5.35
C THR A 114 21.83 3.21 4.27
N MET A 115 21.25 3.45 3.11
CA MET A 115 21.33 2.55 1.98
C MET A 115 22.66 2.65 1.24
N PRO A 116 23.04 1.65 0.44
CA PRO A 116 24.26 1.68 -0.35
C PRO A 116 24.37 2.94 -1.22
N HIS A 117 25.55 3.57 -1.20
CA HIS A 117 25.82 4.70 -2.07
C HIS A 117 26.07 4.23 -3.50
N VAL A 118 25.80 5.10 -4.45
CA VAL A 118 26.02 4.86 -5.87
C VAL A 118 27.25 5.61 -6.36
N LEU A 119 27.99 5.00 -7.26
CA LEU A 119 29.08 5.63 -7.99
C LEU A 119 28.55 6.10 -9.34
N ILE A 120 28.47 7.41 -9.52
CA ILE A 120 27.92 8.05 -10.71
C ILE A 120 29.03 8.69 -11.52
N ARG A 121 29.09 8.40 -12.84
CA ARG A 121 29.96 9.13 -13.76
C ARG A 121 29.27 10.39 -14.23
N LEU A 122 29.87 11.53 -13.91
CA LEU A 122 29.37 12.84 -14.30
C LEU A 122 29.69 13.16 -15.80
N ALA A 123 28.96 14.11 -16.38
CA ALA A 123 29.16 14.56 -17.76
C ALA A 123 30.57 15.11 -18.04
N ASN A 124 31.25 15.65 -17.03
CA ASN A 124 32.62 16.15 -17.10
C ASN A 124 33.70 15.05 -17.03
N GLY A 125 33.27 13.77 -16.91
CA GLY A 125 34.17 12.61 -16.81
C GLY A 125 34.61 12.25 -15.40
N ASN A 126 34.30 13.05 -14.40
CA ASN A 126 34.56 12.76 -12.99
C ASN A 126 33.55 11.75 -12.44
N PHE A 127 33.87 11.20 -11.27
CA PHE A 127 33.00 10.31 -10.52
C PHE A 127 32.52 10.98 -9.24
N ASP A 128 31.30 10.67 -8.85
CA ASP A 128 30.69 11.10 -7.60
C ASP A 128 30.15 9.88 -6.85
N VAL A 129 30.39 9.82 -5.54
CA VAL A 129 29.91 8.74 -4.66
C VAL A 129 28.99 9.34 -3.63
N ARG A 130 27.71 9.00 -3.72
CA ARG A 130 26.67 9.61 -2.89
C ARG A 130 25.44 8.75 -2.72
N PRO A 131 24.58 8.99 -1.72
CA PRO A 131 23.26 8.37 -1.67
C PRO A 131 22.40 8.80 -2.88
N LEU A 132 21.44 7.99 -3.25
CA LEU A 132 20.38 8.40 -4.18
C LEU A 132 19.49 9.45 -3.53
N SER A 133 19.26 10.58 -4.19
CA SER A 133 18.45 11.68 -3.66
C SER A 133 17.89 12.56 -4.75
N GLU A 134 16.65 13.03 -4.57
CA GLU A 134 16.02 14.05 -5.45
C GLU A 134 16.83 15.35 -5.51
N GLU A 135 17.51 15.70 -4.42
CA GLU A 135 18.38 16.88 -4.36
C GLU A 135 19.44 16.89 -5.47
N PHE A 136 19.88 15.73 -5.89
CA PHE A 136 20.86 15.55 -6.96
C PHE A 136 20.25 15.30 -8.34
N GLY A 137 18.92 15.38 -8.45
CA GLY A 137 18.20 15.13 -9.70
C GLY A 137 18.14 13.66 -10.10
N ASP A 138 18.28 12.73 -9.15
CA ASP A 138 18.13 11.32 -9.40
C ASP A 138 16.67 11.00 -9.73
N THR A 139 16.46 10.09 -10.67
CA THR A 139 15.13 9.60 -11.06
C THR A 139 14.87 8.18 -10.57
N ASN A 140 15.91 7.49 -10.11
CA ASN A 140 15.82 6.14 -9.56
C ASN A 140 16.11 6.23 -8.05
N PHE A 141 15.27 5.61 -7.27
CA PHE A 141 15.38 5.55 -5.80
C PHE A 141 15.27 4.13 -5.33
N TRP A 142 15.70 3.89 -4.10
CA TRP A 142 15.38 2.64 -3.42
C TRP A 142 13.87 2.55 -3.25
N VAL A 143 13.28 1.57 -3.92
CA VAL A 143 11.83 1.38 -3.92
C VAL A 143 11.41 0.89 -2.54
N GLY A 144 10.37 1.49 -2.00
CA GLY A 144 9.78 1.10 -0.74
C GLY A 144 8.89 -0.14 -0.87
N ARG A 145 8.36 -0.60 0.25
CA ARG A 145 7.37 -1.67 0.28
C ARG A 145 6.06 -1.17 -0.34
N GLU A 146 5.53 -1.89 -1.29
CA GLU A 146 4.27 -1.57 -1.98
C GLU A 146 3.11 -2.45 -1.51
N VAL A 147 3.41 -3.64 -1.00
CA VAL A 147 2.44 -4.62 -0.52
C VAL A 147 2.93 -5.33 0.73
N GLY A 148 2.02 -5.94 1.48
CA GLY A 148 2.34 -6.74 2.65
C GLY A 148 2.73 -5.93 3.89
N ASP A 149 3.32 -6.60 4.85
CA ASP A 149 3.76 -6.03 6.13
C ASP A 149 5.17 -6.50 6.51
N GLU A 150 5.57 -6.30 7.77
CA GLU A 150 6.89 -6.72 8.25
C GLU A 150 7.06 -8.25 8.36
N LYS A 151 5.97 -9.02 8.31
CA LYS A 151 6.00 -10.48 8.39
C LYS A 151 5.96 -11.11 7.00
N THR A 152 5.07 -10.61 6.13
CA THR A 152 4.83 -11.17 4.80
C THR A 152 5.80 -10.64 3.76
N ASN A 153 6.19 -9.36 3.86
CA ASN A 153 7.16 -8.70 2.98
C ASN A 153 8.17 -7.88 3.79
N PRO A 154 9.06 -8.53 4.59
CA PRO A 154 9.98 -7.83 5.48
C PRO A 154 10.98 -6.95 4.73
N ALA A 155 11.58 -6.00 5.43
CA ALA A 155 12.68 -5.23 4.89
C ALA A 155 13.82 -6.15 4.43
N PRO A 156 14.53 -5.81 3.33
CA PRO A 156 15.65 -6.60 2.83
C PRO A 156 16.70 -6.83 3.93
N THR A 157 17.22 -8.05 4.03
CA THR A 157 18.08 -8.46 5.16
C THR A 157 19.42 -7.72 5.24
N PHE A 158 19.80 -6.98 4.21
CA PHE A 158 20.99 -6.12 4.24
C PHE A 158 20.74 -4.74 4.88
N VAL A 159 19.48 -4.37 5.13
CA VAL A 159 19.16 -3.09 5.80
C VAL A 159 19.73 -3.13 7.22
N ASP A 160 20.42 -2.06 7.62
CA ASP A 160 21.15 -1.91 8.89
C ASP A 160 22.27 -2.93 9.12
N LYS A 161 22.76 -3.60 8.06
CA LYS A 161 23.86 -4.56 8.11
C LYS A 161 24.96 -4.22 7.10
N SER A 162 26.15 -4.80 7.34
CA SER A 162 27.29 -4.60 6.44
C SER A 162 27.14 -5.43 5.17
N ILE A 163 27.13 -4.76 4.02
CA ILE A 163 27.25 -5.42 2.72
C ILE A 163 28.72 -5.76 2.49
N ARG A 164 29.00 -7.04 2.17
CA ARG A 164 30.35 -7.55 1.94
C ARG A 164 30.72 -7.56 0.47
N ASP A 165 29.73 -7.78 -0.41
CA ASP A 165 29.94 -7.84 -1.85
C ASP A 165 28.63 -7.53 -2.59
N CYS A 166 28.77 -7.17 -3.87
CA CYS A 166 27.66 -6.95 -4.77
C CYS A 166 27.91 -7.65 -6.11
N PHE A 167 26.85 -8.11 -6.76
CA PHE A 167 26.96 -8.80 -8.03
C PHE A 167 25.73 -8.57 -8.89
N PHE A 168 25.88 -8.85 -10.18
CA PHE A 168 24.77 -8.88 -11.13
C PHE A 168 24.55 -10.30 -11.63
N TYR A 169 23.32 -10.76 -11.59
CA TYR A 169 22.94 -12.07 -12.10
C TYR A 169 21.50 -12.04 -12.63
N MET A 170 21.30 -12.54 -13.85
CA MET A 170 19.98 -12.62 -14.51
C MET A 170 19.17 -11.31 -14.40
N ASN A 171 19.79 -10.20 -14.78
CA ASN A 171 19.19 -8.86 -14.76
C ASN A 171 18.70 -8.41 -13.38
N ARG A 172 19.41 -8.80 -12.32
CA ARG A 172 19.16 -8.42 -10.92
C ARG A 172 20.44 -7.92 -10.27
N LEU A 173 20.33 -6.91 -9.43
CA LEU A 173 21.40 -6.53 -8.51
C LEU A 173 21.31 -7.42 -7.27
N GLY A 174 22.41 -8.01 -6.87
CA GLY A 174 22.50 -8.82 -5.66
C GLY A 174 23.47 -8.25 -4.65
N PHE A 175 23.16 -8.41 -3.37
CA PHE A 175 24.05 -8.10 -2.24
C PHE A 175 24.30 -9.34 -1.41
N ILE A 176 25.55 -9.49 -0.97
CA ILE A 176 25.96 -10.44 0.06
C ILE A 176 26.09 -9.66 1.36
N SER A 177 25.27 -9.99 2.34
CA SER A 177 25.27 -9.36 3.65
C SER A 177 25.29 -10.42 4.74
N GLU A 178 26.34 -10.43 5.55
CA GLU A 178 26.56 -11.45 6.56
C GLU A 178 26.50 -12.88 5.98
N ASP A 179 25.44 -13.63 6.27
CA ASP A 179 25.18 -14.99 5.84
C ASP A 179 24.02 -15.09 4.80
N THR A 180 23.55 -13.93 4.31
CA THR A 180 22.40 -13.86 3.38
C THR A 180 22.80 -13.31 2.02
N VAL A 181 22.11 -13.77 0.99
CA VAL A 181 22.16 -13.24 -0.37
C VAL A 181 20.78 -12.68 -0.70
N VAL A 182 20.73 -11.41 -1.05
CA VAL A 182 19.48 -10.73 -1.40
C VAL A 182 19.59 -10.22 -2.82
N MET A 183 18.55 -10.37 -3.59
CA MET A 183 18.51 -9.94 -5.00
C MET A 183 17.33 -9.01 -5.25
N SER A 184 17.55 -8.01 -6.09
CA SER A 184 16.50 -7.10 -6.54
C SER A 184 15.46 -7.80 -7.43
N GLN A 185 14.38 -7.13 -7.73
CA GLN A 185 13.48 -7.48 -8.81
C GLN A 185 14.23 -7.53 -10.16
N ALA A 186 13.77 -8.36 -11.09
CA ALA A 186 14.39 -8.47 -12.41
C ALA A 186 14.14 -7.19 -13.23
N GLY A 187 15.22 -6.52 -13.63
CA GLY A 187 15.15 -5.26 -14.38
C GLY A 187 14.89 -4.02 -13.53
N ASP A 188 14.63 -4.18 -12.24
CA ASP A 188 14.48 -3.08 -11.28
C ASP A 188 15.50 -3.24 -10.15
N TYR A 189 16.66 -2.63 -10.32
CA TYR A 189 17.83 -2.84 -9.48
C TYR A 189 17.72 -2.19 -8.09
N PHE A 190 16.78 -1.33 -7.87
CA PHE A 190 16.56 -0.63 -6.61
C PHE A 190 15.35 -1.15 -5.83
N ASN A 191 14.65 -2.16 -6.37
CA ASN A 191 13.50 -2.79 -5.73
C ASN A 191 13.88 -4.17 -5.17
N PHE A 192 13.92 -4.28 -3.85
CA PHE A 192 14.24 -5.52 -3.13
C PHE A 192 13.05 -6.09 -2.37
N PHE A 193 11.88 -5.48 -2.49
CA PHE A 193 10.65 -5.99 -1.91
C PHE A 193 9.92 -6.94 -2.87
N GLN A 194 9.02 -7.74 -2.35
CA GLN A 194 8.12 -8.55 -3.16
C GLN A 194 7.04 -7.66 -3.78
N GLY A 195 6.59 -7.99 -4.98
CA GLY A 195 5.57 -7.24 -5.70
C GLY A 195 4.13 -7.67 -5.38
N SER A 196 3.94 -8.76 -4.65
CA SER A 196 2.64 -9.25 -4.14
C SER A 196 2.84 -10.03 -2.85
N ASP A 197 1.84 -10.04 -2.00
CA ASP A 197 1.80 -10.76 -0.73
C ASP A 197 1.33 -12.20 -0.91
#